data_daa0c334ab355fcf25f1ef7ec6997b6e
#
_entry.id   daa0c334ab355fcf25f1ef7ec6997b6e
#
_cell.length_a   1.000
_cell.length_b   1.000
_cell.length_c   1.000
_cell.angle_alpha   90.00
_cell.angle_beta   90.00
_cell.angle_gamma   90.00
#
_symmetry.space_group_name_H-M   'P 1'
#
loop_
_entity.id
_entity.type
_entity.pdbx_description
1 polymer ?
#
loop_
_entity_poly.entity_id
_entity_poly.type
_entity_poly.pdbx_seq_one_letter_code
_entity_poly.pdbx_strand_id
1 'polypeptide(L)'
;MGAGISGHTAAAFLKKKLGPKHQLVVVSPSAYYQWIPSNVWVGVGKMTIDQVRFKLKPVYDRWEIDFKQAKTTTIFPEGGNGFKRPFVSIIYTGETRRGETENVDYDFLVNATEPKLNFAATEGLGPEKCTHSVCSCDPAVATWAALKVCLARMEKGEKLRFLIGAGHPGATCQGAAF
;
A
#
# COMPACT_ATOMS: atom_id res chain seq x y z
N MET A 1 2.66 -11.69 4.34
CA MET A 1 1.48 -10.82 4.18
C MET A 1 1.94 -9.39 3.96
N GLY A 2 1.31 -8.67 3.01
CA GLY A 2 1.72 -7.34 2.56
C GLY A 2 2.76 -7.39 1.44
N ALA A 3 2.62 -6.51 0.42
CA ALA A 3 3.54 -6.38 -0.70
C ALA A 3 3.99 -4.91 -0.93
N GLY A 4 4.02 -4.12 0.15
CA GLY A 4 4.68 -2.83 0.20
C GLY A 4 6.20 -2.97 0.22
N ILE A 5 6.92 -1.91 0.55
CA ILE A 5 8.40 -1.87 0.53
C ILE A 5 9.00 -3.06 1.28
N SER A 6 8.58 -3.27 2.53
CA SER A 6 9.13 -4.35 3.37
C SER A 6 8.76 -5.75 2.84
N GLY A 7 7.48 -5.99 2.51
CA GLY A 7 7.01 -7.30 2.07
C GLY A 7 7.56 -7.71 0.71
N HIS A 8 7.59 -6.77 -0.25
CA HIS A 8 8.17 -7.03 -1.58
C HIS A 8 9.68 -7.29 -1.51
N THR A 9 10.40 -6.49 -0.71
CA THR A 9 11.85 -6.68 -0.49
C THR A 9 12.13 -8.02 0.19
N ALA A 10 11.35 -8.38 1.22
CA ALA A 10 11.47 -9.68 1.88
C ALA A 10 11.23 -10.83 0.90
N ALA A 11 10.18 -10.74 0.06
CA ALA A 11 9.87 -11.75 -0.95
C ALA A 11 11.01 -11.93 -1.95
N ALA A 12 11.55 -10.83 -2.48
CA ALA A 12 12.67 -10.85 -3.41
C ALA A 12 13.95 -11.47 -2.79
N PHE A 13 14.22 -11.12 -1.53
CA PHE A 13 15.39 -11.64 -0.81
C PHE A 13 15.23 -13.12 -0.47
N LEU A 14 14.07 -13.51 0.05
CA LEU A 14 13.78 -14.90 0.42
C LEU A 14 13.81 -15.82 -0.80
N LYS A 15 13.23 -15.40 -1.95
CA LYS A 15 13.27 -16.22 -3.16
C LYS A 15 14.70 -16.55 -3.61
N LYS A 16 15.65 -15.64 -3.41
CA LYS A 16 17.07 -15.87 -3.72
C LYS A 16 17.78 -16.80 -2.71
N LYS A 17 17.30 -16.82 -1.46
CA LYS A 17 17.94 -17.59 -0.38
C LYS A 17 17.31 -18.96 -0.16
N LEU A 18 16.01 -19.08 -0.36
CA LEU A 18 15.28 -20.34 -0.25
C LEU A 18 15.47 -21.14 -1.54
N GLY A 19 15.85 -22.39 -1.40
CA GLY A 19 15.99 -23.31 -2.54
C GLY A 19 14.61 -23.75 -3.07
N PRO A 20 14.58 -24.59 -4.13
CA PRO A 20 13.35 -25.02 -4.81
C PRO A 20 12.44 -25.90 -3.93
N LYS A 21 12.92 -26.35 -2.78
CA LYS A 21 12.11 -27.13 -1.81
C LYS A 21 11.13 -26.27 -1.01
N HIS A 22 11.23 -24.93 -1.11
CA HIS A 22 10.40 -23.99 -0.35
C HIS A 22 9.47 -23.25 -1.29
N GLN A 23 8.20 -23.18 -0.92
CA GLN A 23 7.20 -22.36 -1.61
C GLN A 23 7.13 -21.01 -0.91
N LEU A 24 7.13 -19.94 -1.69
CA LEU A 24 6.92 -18.58 -1.21
C LEU A 24 5.57 -18.08 -1.72
N VAL A 25 4.70 -17.71 -0.78
CA VAL A 25 3.38 -17.15 -1.07
C VAL A 25 3.36 -15.69 -0.61
N VAL A 26 2.90 -14.79 -1.47
CA VAL A 26 2.70 -13.38 -1.13
C VAL A 26 1.22 -13.06 -1.23
N VAL A 27 0.65 -12.56 -0.12
CA VAL A 27 -0.74 -12.12 -0.04
C VAL A 27 -0.79 -10.61 0.07
N SER A 28 -1.48 -9.93 -0.84
CA SER A 28 -1.69 -8.48 -0.81
C SER A 28 -3.03 -8.11 -1.44
N PRO A 29 -3.81 -7.18 -0.85
CA PRO A 29 -5.06 -6.74 -1.46
C PRO A 29 -4.86 -5.90 -2.72
N SER A 30 -3.69 -5.29 -2.90
CA SER A 30 -3.34 -4.48 -4.08
C SER A 30 -2.71 -5.34 -5.17
N ALA A 31 -3.09 -5.10 -6.43
CA ALA A 31 -2.41 -5.64 -7.61
C ALA A 31 -1.08 -4.94 -7.91
N TYR A 32 -0.82 -3.80 -7.25
CA TYR A 32 0.32 -2.95 -7.54
C TYR A 32 1.27 -2.84 -6.34
N TYR A 33 2.57 -2.89 -6.67
CA TYR A 33 3.58 -2.29 -5.82
C TYR A 33 3.57 -0.78 -6.01
N GLN A 34 3.72 -0.05 -4.92
CA GLN A 34 3.77 1.40 -4.94
C GLN A 34 5.04 1.89 -4.23
N TRP A 35 5.79 2.77 -4.91
CA TRP A 35 6.93 3.46 -4.31
C TRP A 35 6.44 4.72 -3.58
N ILE A 36 6.01 4.55 -2.33
CA ILE A 36 5.40 5.60 -1.51
C ILE A 36 6.24 6.89 -1.43
N PRO A 37 7.59 6.86 -1.28
CA PRO A 37 8.39 8.09 -1.19
C PRO A 37 8.21 9.05 -2.37
N SER A 38 7.84 8.54 -3.55
CA SER A 38 7.63 9.38 -4.73
C SER A 38 6.22 9.96 -4.86
N ASN A 39 5.30 9.64 -3.96
CA ASN A 39 3.94 10.20 -4.01
C ASN A 39 3.90 11.71 -3.86
N VAL A 40 4.85 12.31 -3.16
CA VAL A 40 4.99 13.78 -3.08
C VAL A 40 5.16 14.39 -4.47
N TRP A 41 5.92 13.74 -5.35
CA TRP A 41 6.12 14.21 -6.73
C TRP A 41 4.87 14.06 -7.59
N VAL A 42 4.05 13.03 -7.32
CA VAL A 42 2.73 12.90 -7.93
C VAL A 42 1.81 14.02 -7.45
N GLY A 43 1.81 14.31 -6.14
CA GLY A 43 1.00 15.36 -5.52
C GLY A 43 1.30 16.77 -5.99
N VAL A 44 2.50 17.02 -6.51
CA VAL A 44 2.89 18.31 -7.12
C VAL A 44 3.02 18.25 -8.65
N GLY A 45 2.59 17.16 -9.29
CA GLY A 45 2.54 17.01 -10.74
C GLY A 45 3.88 16.82 -11.44
N LYS A 46 4.93 16.46 -10.71
CA LYS A 46 6.26 16.18 -11.25
C LYS A 46 6.43 14.73 -11.73
N MET A 47 5.58 13.83 -11.24
CA MET A 47 5.53 12.43 -11.68
C MET A 47 4.08 12.00 -11.90
N THR A 48 3.91 11.01 -12.76
CA THR A 48 2.62 10.33 -12.94
C THR A 48 2.51 9.13 -12.00
N ILE A 49 1.28 8.68 -11.76
CA ILE A 49 1.04 7.49 -10.93
C ILE A 49 1.74 6.24 -11.50
N ASP A 50 1.83 6.11 -12.82
CA ASP A 50 2.44 4.94 -13.47
C ASP A 50 3.98 4.94 -13.40
N GLN A 51 4.58 6.07 -13.08
CA GLN A 51 6.02 6.16 -12.80
C GLN A 51 6.39 5.70 -11.39
N VAL A 52 5.42 5.66 -10.47
CA VAL A 52 5.64 5.34 -9.05
C VAL A 52 5.04 3.99 -8.63
N ARG A 53 4.43 3.25 -9.57
CA ARG A 53 3.85 1.93 -9.30
C ARG A 53 4.10 0.95 -10.45
N PHE A 54 4.07 -0.34 -10.15
CA PHE A 54 4.04 -1.40 -11.16
C PHE A 54 3.17 -2.58 -10.69
N LYS A 55 2.71 -3.40 -11.66
CA LYS A 55 1.93 -4.60 -11.36
C LYS A 55 2.79 -5.67 -10.69
N LEU A 56 2.31 -6.21 -9.56
CA LEU A 56 3.01 -7.24 -8.78
C LEU A 56 3.02 -8.59 -9.50
N LYS A 57 1.88 -9.01 -10.07
CA LYS A 57 1.75 -10.34 -10.64
C LYS A 57 2.82 -10.69 -11.70
N PRO A 58 3.12 -9.85 -12.71
CA PRO A 58 4.15 -10.18 -13.69
C PRO A 58 5.55 -10.34 -13.09
N VAL A 59 5.85 -9.62 -12.01
CA VAL A 59 7.13 -9.73 -11.30
C VAL A 59 7.20 -11.04 -10.52
N TYR A 60 6.14 -11.36 -9.78
CA TYR A 60 6.08 -12.59 -8.99
C TYR A 60 5.99 -13.85 -9.84
N ASP A 61 5.29 -13.81 -10.99
CA ASP A 61 5.28 -14.91 -11.95
C ASP A 61 6.71 -15.22 -12.45
N ARG A 62 7.48 -14.17 -12.82
CA ARG A 62 8.88 -14.33 -13.24
C ARG A 62 9.77 -14.90 -12.13
N TRP A 63 9.47 -14.59 -10.89
CA TRP A 63 10.20 -15.08 -9.73
C TRP A 63 9.65 -16.42 -9.20
N GLU A 64 8.63 -16.99 -9.85
CA GLU A 64 7.94 -18.20 -9.39
C GLU A 64 7.49 -18.08 -7.92
N ILE A 65 6.93 -16.94 -7.57
CA ILE A 65 6.30 -16.65 -6.28
C ILE A 65 4.79 -16.74 -6.47
N ASP A 66 4.11 -17.53 -5.63
CA ASP A 66 2.66 -17.60 -5.63
C ASP A 66 2.08 -16.28 -5.10
N PHE A 67 1.47 -15.51 -5.99
CA PHE A 67 0.85 -14.23 -5.64
C PHE A 67 -0.66 -14.36 -5.55
N LYS A 68 -1.17 -14.14 -4.35
CA LYS A 68 -2.61 -14.09 -4.07
C LYS A 68 -3.04 -12.64 -3.86
N GLN A 69 -3.78 -12.10 -4.84
CA GLN A 69 -4.37 -10.77 -4.70
C GLN A 69 -5.58 -10.85 -3.78
N ALA A 70 -5.32 -10.79 -2.48
CA ALA A 70 -6.30 -11.02 -1.43
C ALA A 70 -5.97 -10.22 -0.16
N LYS A 71 -7.01 -9.97 0.63
CA LYS A 71 -6.89 -9.40 1.97
C LYS A 71 -6.88 -10.52 2.99
N THR A 72 -5.90 -10.54 3.89
CA THR A 72 -5.91 -11.41 5.07
C THR A 72 -6.94 -10.89 6.06
N THR A 73 -7.79 -11.79 6.53
CA THR A 73 -8.86 -11.49 7.50
C THR A 73 -8.53 -11.97 8.90
N THR A 74 -7.92 -13.15 9.01
CA THR A 74 -7.63 -13.76 10.30
C THR A 74 -6.35 -14.59 10.21
N ILE A 75 -5.59 -14.62 11.29
CA ILE A 75 -4.40 -15.46 11.46
C ILE A 75 -4.72 -16.52 12.52
N PHE A 76 -4.47 -17.77 12.20
CA PHE A 76 -4.61 -18.93 13.11
C PHE A 76 -3.23 -19.55 13.35
N PRO A 77 -2.46 -19.06 14.32
CA PRO A 77 -1.07 -19.49 14.51
C PRO A 77 -0.95 -20.92 15.05
N GLU A 78 -2.00 -21.41 15.69
CA GLU A 78 -2.06 -22.75 16.27
C GLU A 78 -2.97 -23.71 15.47
N GLY A 79 -3.40 -23.29 14.28
CA GLY A 79 -4.46 -23.97 13.56
C GLY A 79 -5.84 -23.61 14.10
N GLY A 80 -6.85 -24.38 13.74
CA GLY A 80 -8.25 -24.18 14.16
C GLY A 80 -9.23 -24.57 13.05
N ASN A 81 -10.52 -24.60 13.33
CA ASN A 81 -11.55 -24.97 12.37
C ASN A 81 -11.28 -26.32 11.66
N GLY A 82 -10.71 -27.29 12.36
CA GLY A 82 -10.35 -28.62 11.82
C GLY A 82 -8.95 -28.68 11.17
N PHE A 83 -8.24 -27.57 11.02
CA PHE A 83 -6.85 -27.53 10.53
C PHE A 83 -5.87 -27.69 11.71
N LYS A 84 -4.88 -28.58 11.54
CA LYS A 84 -3.85 -28.85 12.56
C LYS A 84 -2.61 -27.96 12.40
N ARG A 85 -2.43 -27.34 11.24
CA ARG A 85 -1.29 -26.46 10.92
C ARG A 85 -1.67 -25.01 11.04
N PRO A 86 -0.71 -24.12 11.31
CA PRO A 86 -0.93 -22.67 11.21
C PRO A 86 -1.43 -22.28 9.83
N PHE A 87 -2.36 -21.35 9.76
CA PHE A 87 -2.87 -20.81 8.50
C PHE A 87 -3.36 -19.37 8.64
N VAL A 88 -3.52 -18.70 7.51
CA VAL A 88 -4.21 -17.42 7.40
C VAL A 88 -5.43 -17.59 6.52
N SER A 89 -6.55 -16.99 6.91
CA SER A 89 -7.74 -16.87 6.07
C SER A 89 -7.64 -15.60 5.24
N ILE A 90 -7.92 -15.74 3.95
CA ILE A 90 -7.87 -14.62 3.00
C ILE A 90 -9.19 -14.51 2.24
N ILE A 91 -9.50 -13.28 1.79
CA ILE A 91 -10.59 -12.99 0.86
C ILE A 91 -9.99 -12.34 -0.38
N TYR A 92 -10.24 -12.91 -1.55
CA TYR A 92 -9.73 -12.40 -2.81
C TYR A 92 -10.34 -11.03 -3.15
N THR A 93 -9.49 -10.13 -3.63
CA THR A 93 -9.85 -8.76 -4.05
C THR A 93 -9.70 -8.55 -5.54
N GLY A 94 -8.98 -9.44 -6.24
CA GLY A 94 -8.82 -9.41 -7.70
C GLY A 94 -10.14 -9.71 -8.43
N GLU A 95 -10.29 -9.19 -9.64
CA GLU A 95 -11.55 -9.25 -10.40
C GLU A 95 -12.05 -10.68 -10.64
N THR A 96 -11.15 -11.61 -10.96
CA THR A 96 -11.51 -12.99 -11.33
C THR A 96 -12.00 -13.84 -10.17
N ARG A 97 -11.57 -13.54 -8.94
CA ARG A 97 -11.88 -14.33 -7.74
C ARG A 97 -12.48 -13.49 -6.60
N ARG A 98 -12.98 -12.31 -6.91
CA ARG A 98 -13.46 -11.34 -5.90
C ARG A 98 -14.50 -11.97 -4.97
N GLY A 99 -14.23 -11.91 -3.68
CA GLY A 99 -15.10 -12.42 -2.62
C GLY A 99 -14.90 -13.90 -2.30
N GLU A 100 -14.14 -14.65 -3.09
CA GLU A 100 -13.77 -16.01 -2.73
C GLU A 100 -12.88 -16.01 -1.48
N THR A 101 -13.00 -17.05 -0.69
CA THR A 101 -12.17 -17.26 0.51
C THR A 101 -11.25 -18.46 0.34
N GLU A 102 -10.08 -18.37 0.94
CA GLU A 102 -9.10 -19.46 0.98
C GLU A 102 -8.37 -19.47 2.31
N ASN A 103 -8.00 -20.64 2.81
CA ASN A 103 -7.07 -20.78 3.92
C ASN A 103 -5.69 -21.17 3.37
N VAL A 104 -4.69 -20.37 3.70
CA VAL A 104 -3.30 -20.60 3.27
C VAL A 104 -2.50 -21.03 4.49
N ASP A 105 -2.07 -22.27 4.52
CA ASP A 105 -1.20 -22.80 5.58
C ASP A 105 0.25 -22.30 5.42
N TYR A 106 0.98 -22.27 6.51
CA TYR A 106 2.37 -21.82 6.50
C TYR A 106 3.21 -22.50 7.58
N ASP A 107 4.50 -22.57 7.34
CA ASP A 107 5.51 -22.92 8.36
C ASP A 107 6.07 -21.64 9.01
N PHE A 108 6.28 -20.60 8.21
CA PHE A 108 6.77 -19.29 8.65
C PHE A 108 5.91 -18.17 8.05
N LEU A 109 5.52 -17.22 8.87
CA LEU A 109 4.72 -16.06 8.48
C LEU A 109 5.50 -14.77 8.66
N VAL A 110 5.68 -14.01 7.56
CA VAL A 110 6.20 -12.64 7.61
C VAL A 110 5.01 -11.68 7.52
N ASN A 111 4.80 -10.91 8.58
CA ASN A 111 3.80 -9.84 8.59
C ASN A 111 4.47 -8.51 8.21
N ALA A 112 4.19 -8.04 7.01
CA ALA A 112 4.65 -6.76 6.46
C ALA A 112 3.46 -5.90 6.02
N THR A 113 2.34 -6.02 6.73
CA THR A 113 1.16 -5.17 6.50
C THR A 113 1.42 -3.78 7.06
N GLU A 114 1.06 -2.76 6.27
CA GLU A 114 1.20 -1.38 6.68
C GLU A 114 0.20 -1.00 7.78
N PRO A 115 0.54 -0.03 8.64
CA PRO A 115 -0.42 0.55 9.57
C PRO A 115 -1.50 1.32 8.79
N LYS A 116 -2.72 1.28 9.29
CA LYS A 116 -3.80 2.11 8.75
C LYS A 116 -3.60 3.56 9.18
N LEU A 117 -3.65 4.48 8.21
CA LEU A 117 -3.63 5.92 8.51
C LEU A 117 -4.87 6.30 9.32
N ASN A 118 -4.65 6.87 10.51
CA ASN A 118 -5.72 7.31 11.39
C ASN A 118 -5.97 8.81 11.25
N PHE A 119 -6.62 9.21 10.17
CA PHE A 119 -6.99 10.62 9.97
C PHE A 119 -7.95 11.15 11.04
N ALA A 120 -8.74 10.28 11.67
CA ALA A 120 -9.67 10.67 12.71
C ALA A 120 -9.00 11.15 14.01
N ALA A 121 -7.71 10.88 14.19
CA ALA A 121 -6.94 11.36 15.35
C ALA A 121 -6.81 12.89 15.39
N THR A 122 -7.02 13.58 14.28
CA THR A 122 -6.99 15.05 14.19
C THR A 122 -8.25 15.54 13.51
N GLU A 123 -8.99 16.44 14.15
CA GLU A 123 -10.23 16.99 13.59
C GLU A 123 -9.95 17.74 12.28
N GLY A 124 -10.78 17.52 11.28
CA GLY A 124 -10.64 18.10 9.94
C GLY A 124 -9.56 17.47 9.05
N LEU A 125 -8.73 16.56 9.59
CA LEU A 125 -7.69 15.89 8.80
C LEU A 125 -8.27 14.75 7.96
N GLY A 126 -7.78 14.63 6.74
CA GLY A 126 -8.08 13.52 5.83
C GLY A 126 -8.59 13.96 4.47
N PRO A 127 -8.38 13.12 3.44
CA PRO A 127 -8.77 13.44 2.06
C PRO A 127 -10.30 13.52 1.86
N GLU A 128 -11.08 12.95 2.77
CA GLU A 128 -12.55 13.02 2.76
C GLU A 128 -13.08 14.23 3.55
N LYS A 129 -12.19 15.06 4.09
CA LYS A 129 -12.54 16.25 4.90
C LYS A 129 -11.89 17.50 4.31
N CYS A 130 -11.07 18.18 5.11
CA CYS A 130 -10.54 19.52 4.77
C CYS A 130 -9.12 19.51 4.24
N THR A 131 -8.44 18.34 4.16
CA THR A 131 -7.03 18.27 3.77
C THR A 131 -6.80 17.26 2.65
N HIS A 132 -5.74 17.50 1.89
CA HIS A 132 -5.21 16.56 0.92
C HIS A 132 -4.09 15.72 1.54
N SER A 133 -3.76 14.59 0.93
CA SER A 133 -2.71 13.68 1.42
C SER A 133 -1.87 13.15 0.27
N VAL A 134 -0.59 12.95 0.50
CA VAL A 134 0.34 12.29 -0.42
C VAL A 134 0.82 10.92 0.09
N CYS A 135 0.18 10.41 1.15
CA CYS A 135 0.58 9.14 1.77
C CYS A 135 0.23 7.90 0.92
N SER A 136 -0.64 8.03 -0.07
CA SER A 136 -0.99 6.97 -1.02
C SER A 136 -1.28 7.56 -2.40
N CYS A 137 -1.31 6.70 -3.45
CA CYS A 137 -1.39 7.16 -4.85
C CYS A 137 -2.64 7.98 -5.15
N ASP A 138 -3.82 7.45 -4.85
CA ASP A 138 -5.08 8.11 -5.25
C ASP A 138 -5.25 9.48 -4.56
N PRO A 139 -5.01 9.62 -3.25
CA PRO A 139 -4.94 10.93 -2.61
C PRO A 139 -3.88 11.87 -3.21
N ALA A 140 -2.70 11.36 -3.62
CA ALA A 140 -1.68 12.20 -4.26
C ALA A 140 -2.15 12.73 -5.61
N VAL A 141 -2.83 11.92 -6.43
CA VAL A 141 -3.45 12.37 -7.68
C VAL A 141 -4.51 13.44 -7.42
N ALA A 142 -5.36 13.24 -6.41
CA ALA A 142 -6.36 14.22 -6.01
C ALA A 142 -5.73 15.53 -5.51
N THR A 143 -4.60 15.43 -4.78
CA THR A 143 -3.81 16.58 -4.33
C THR A 143 -3.34 17.41 -5.55
N TRP A 144 -2.79 16.76 -6.56
CA TRP A 144 -2.37 17.45 -7.79
C TRP A 144 -3.56 18.13 -8.51
N ALA A 145 -4.69 17.43 -8.60
CA ALA A 145 -5.89 18.01 -9.21
C ALA A 145 -6.34 19.28 -8.50
N ALA A 146 -6.36 19.29 -7.17
CA ALA A 146 -6.69 20.46 -6.37
C ALA A 146 -5.64 21.59 -6.49
N LEU A 147 -4.34 21.22 -6.49
CA LEU A 147 -3.27 22.20 -6.65
C LEU A 147 -3.35 22.93 -8.00
N LYS A 148 -3.67 22.23 -9.10
CA LYS A 148 -3.87 22.86 -10.41
C LYS A 148 -4.96 23.94 -10.37
N VAL A 149 -6.06 23.70 -9.67
CA VAL A 149 -7.13 24.69 -9.50
C VAL A 149 -6.61 25.93 -8.74
N CYS A 150 -5.83 25.72 -7.68
CA CYS A 150 -5.23 26.81 -6.93
C CYS A 150 -4.24 27.62 -7.78
N LEU A 151 -3.40 26.97 -8.58
CA LEU A 151 -2.46 27.64 -9.47
C LEU A 151 -3.18 28.51 -10.50
N ALA A 152 -4.24 28.00 -11.12
CA ALA A 152 -5.05 28.78 -12.08
C ALA A 152 -5.74 30.00 -11.45
N ARG A 153 -6.09 29.96 -10.16
CA ARG A 153 -6.60 31.11 -9.39
C ARG A 153 -5.51 32.14 -9.13
N MET A 154 -4.31 31.66 -8.78
CA MET A 154 -3.15 32.54 -8.55
C MET A 154 -2.71 33.26 -9.83
N GLU A 155 -2.76 32.59 -10.99
CA GLU A 155 -2.50 33.21 -12.30
C GLU A 155 -3.47 34.38 -12.60
N LYS A 156 -4.66 34.34 -12.02
CA LYS A 156 -5.66 35.46 -12.12
C LYS A 156 -5.45 36.52 -11.04
N GLY A 157 -4.34 36.46 -10.28
CA GLY A 157 -3.99 37.45 -9.26
C GLY A 157 -4.55 37.17 -7.87
N GLU A 158 -5.19 36.01 -7.65
CA GLU A 158 -5.69 35.67 -6.32
C GLU A 158 -4.52 35.28 -5.40
N LYS A 159 -4.52 35.78 -4.17
CA LYS A 159 -3.53 35.44 -3.14
C LYS A 159 -4.04 34.27 -2.33
N LEU A 160 -3.39 33.11 -2.45
CA LEU A 160 -3.71 31.90 -1.70
C LEU A 160 -2.63 31.60 -0.65
N ARG A 161 -3.05 30.99 0.45
CA ARG A 161 -2.15 30.50 1.49
C ARG A 161 -2.20 28.98 1.49
N PHE A 162 -1.04 28.35 1.41
CA PHE A 162 -0.90 26.89 1.54
C PHE A 162 -0.37 26.58 2.93
N LEU A 163 -0.98 25.57 3.56
CA LEU A 163 -0.48 24.95 4.78
C LEU A 163 -0.02 23.54 4.45
N ILE A 164 1.26 23.27 4.69
CA ILE A 164 1.87 21.96 4.48
C ILE A 164 2.42 21.49 5.82
N GLY A 165 2.17 20.23 6.17
CA GLY A 165 2.63 19.72 7.45
C GLY A 165 2.40 18.23 7.62
N ALA A 166 3.06 17.65 8.64
CA ALA A 166 2.78 16.32 9.14
C ALA A 166 1.64 16.40 10.17
N GLY A 167 0.57 15.64 9.91
CA GLY A 167 -0.65 15.70 10.74
C GLY A 167 -0.55 15.07 12.12
N HIS A 168 0.59 14.47 12.49
CA HIS A 168 0.79 13.83 13.78
C HIS A 168 2.28 13.85 14.20
N PRO A 169 2.61 14.09 15.50
CA PRO A 169 3.99 14.14 15.99
C PRO A 169 4.79 12.85 15.76
N GLY A 170 4.12 11.70 15.75
CA GLY A 170 4.74 10.41 15.48
C GLY A 170 4.79 10.02 13.99
N ALA A 171 4.44 10.92 13.08
CA ALA A 171 4.52 10.65 11.64
C ALA A 171 6.00 10.59 11.20
N THR A 172 6.33 9.54 10.44
CA THR A 172 7.70 9.33 9.93
C THR A 172 8.02 10.20 8.72
N CYS A 173 7.03 10.87 8.14
CA CYS A 173 7.14 11.67 6.91
C CYS A 173 7.35 13.16 7.17
N GLN A 174 7.85 13.57 8.32
CA GLN A 174 8.08 14.98 8.65
C GLN A 174 8.98 15.68 7.62
N GLY A 175 10.05 15.00 7.18
CA GLY A 175 10.97 15.54 6.18
C GLY A 175 10.34 15.74 4.76
N ALA A 176 9.18 15.18 4.49
CA ALA A 176 8.47 15.40 3.21
C ALA A 176 7.59 16.67 3.22
N ALA A 177 7.48 17.36 4.37
CA ALA A 177 6.71 18.58 4.52
C ALA A 177 7.56 19.86 4.34
N PHE A 178 8.89 19.73 4.23
CA PHE A 178 9.84 20.84 4.12
C PHE A 178 10.49 20.93 2.74
#